data_3f3a65ecc727fa1f1f40448bbf374daa
#
_entry.id   3f3a65ecc727fa1f1f40448bbf374daa
#
_cell.length_a   1.000
_cell.length_b   1.000
_cell.length_c   1.000
_cell.angle_alpha   90.00
_cell.angle_beta   90.00
_cell.angle_gamma   90.00
#
_symmetry.space_group_name_H-M   'P 1'
#
loop_
_entity.id
_entity.type
_entity.pdbx_description
1 polymer ?
#
loop_
_entity_poly.entity_id
_entity_poly.type
_entity_poly.pdbx_seq_one_letter_code
_entity_poly.pdbx_strand_id
1 'polypeptide(L)'
;MGEKKKITVFRVFQAAQCGSAKYVLGVLCSAVSILCTAVPFYTVYRIVRIFLEASLHQAVVDPSQAWFWVGMTLASIAAGILLSVAGSVICHDCAFRALYDLRMRILGHMGKLNLGFFTGGQSGAVQKTMSDNIEKMEGIIAHDVSNLVGAALLLVSLAVML
;
A
#
# COMPACT_ATOMS: atom_id res chain seq x y z
N MET A 1 -29.20 -23.21 6.85
CA MET A 1 -27.74 -23.31 6.72
C MET A 1 -27.30 -22.14 5.85
N GLY A 2 -26.94 -21.00 6.49
CA GLY A 2 -26.72 -19.72 5.81
C GLY A 2 -25.41 -19.70 5.06
N GLU A 3 -25.49 -19.44 3.80
CA GLU A 3 -24.38 -19.14 2.90
C GLU A 3 -23.56 -17.97 3.46
N LYS A 4 -22.34 -18.23 3.96
CA LYS A 4 -21.40 -17.20 4.37
C LYS A 4 -21.03 -16.40 3.11
N LYS A 5 -21.79 -15.35 2.83
CA LYS A 5 -21.46 -14.38 1.80
C LYS A 5 -20.10 -13.80 2.12
N LYS A 6 -19.05 -14.29 1.45
CA LYS A 6 -17.70 -13.71 1.51
C LYS A 6 -17.84 -12.23 1.18
N ILE A 7 -17.76 -11.39 2.22
CA ILE A 7 -17.67 -9.95 2.05
C ILE A 7 -16.28 -9.71 1.48
N THR A 8 -16.18 -9.69 0.17
CA THR A 8 -14.93 -9.36 -0.50
C THR A 8 -14.65 -7.88 -0.19
N VAL A 9 -13.43 -7.57 0.24
CA VAL A 9 -12.96 -6.20 0.53
C VAL A 9 -13.37 -5.24 -0.58
N PHE A 10 -13.35 -5.70 -1.82
CA PHE A 10 -13.81 -4.98 -3.00
C PHE A 10 -15.30 -4.53 -2.93
N ARG A 11 -16.19 -5.30 -2.30
CA ARG A 11 -17.60 -4.92 -2.10
C ARG A 11 -17.77 -3.83 -1.06
N VAL A 12 -16.90 -3.78 -0.06
CA VAL A 12 -16.89 -2.69 0.94
C VAL A 12 -16.52 -1.37 0.25
N PHE A 13 -15.52 -1.41 -0.66
CA PHE A 13 -15.13 -0.25 -1.46
C PHE A 13 -16.17 0.17 -2.48
N GLN A 14 -16.87 -0.78 -3.08
CA GLN A 14 -17.95 -0.49 -4.03
C GLN A 14 -19.19 0.12 -3.35
N ALA A 15 -19.38 -0.17 -2.07
CA ALA A 15 -20.47 0.38 -1.26
C ALA A 15 -20.07 1.70 -0.59
N ALA A 16 -18.78 1.98 -0.39
CA ALA A 16 -18.28 3.25 0.10
C ALA A 16 -18.25 4.26 -1.06
N GLN A 17 -18.57 5.52 -0.79
CA GLN A 17 -18.53 6.62 -1.78
C GLN A 17 -17.13 6.97 -2.27
N CYS A 18 -16.09 6.24 -1.85
CA CYS A 18 -14.77 6.31 -2.40
C CYS A 18 -14.74 5.52 -3.71
N GLY A 19 -14.68 6.22 -4.84
CA GLY A 19 -14.62 5.57 -6.15
C GLY A 19 -13.50 4.53 -6.19
N SER A 20 -13.79 3.30 -6.55
CA SER A 20 -12.83 2.20 -6.66
C SER A 20 -11.59 2.58 -7.49
N ALA A 21 -11.74 3.49 -8.46
CA ALA A 21 -10.65 4.02 -9.27
C ALA A 21 -9.60 4.80 -8.45
N LYS A 22 -10.01 5.60 -7.46
CA LYS A 22 -9.07 6.36 -6.61
C LYS A 22 -8.23 5.41 -5.74
N TYR A 23 -8.85 4.39 -5.17
CA TYR A 23 -8.12 3.39 -4.38
C TYR A 23 -7.11 2.61 -5.24
N VAL A 24 -7.52 2.16 -6.42
CA VAL A 24 -6.63 1.48 -7.38
C VAL A 24 -5.46 2.39 -7.76
N LEU A 25 -5.71 3.68 -7.99
CA LEU A 25 -4.65 4.65 -8.26
C LEU A 25 -3.66 4.75 -7.09
N GLY A 26 -4.14 4.82 -5.84
CA GLY A 26 -3.29 4.84 -4.65
C GLY A 26 -2.41 3.59 -4.54
N VAL A 27 -3.00 2.40 -4.74
CA VAL A 27 -2.27 1.12 -4.75
C VAL A 27 -1.23 1.07 -5.88
N LEU A 28 -1.56 1.55 -7.08
CA LEU A 28 -0.61 1.61 -8.20
C LEU A 28 0.55 2.57 -7.91
N CYS A 29 0.28 3.77 -7.35
CA CYS A 29 1.34 4.69 -6.94
C CYS A 29 2.28 4.05 -5.91
N SER A 30 1.73 3.36 -4.90
CA SER A 30 2.53 2.64 -3.90
C SER A 30 3.33 1.50 -4.52
N ALA A 31 2.75 0.75 -5.46
CA ALA A 31 3.43 -0.32 -6.18
C ALA A 31 4.62 0.20 -7.02
N VAL A 32 4.41 1.29 -7.76
CA VAL A 32 5.48 1.93 -8.54
C VAL A 32 6.58 2.49 -7.63
N SER A 33 6.23 3.03 -6.46
CA SER A 33 7.23 3.51 -5.49
C SER A 33 8.18 2.38 -5.05
N ILE A 34 7.64 1.17 -4.83
CA ILE A 34 8.45 -0.01 -4.46
C ILE A 34 9.38 -0.42 -5.62
N LEU A 35 8.94 -0.35 -6.87
CA LEU A 35 9.83 -0.57 -8.02
C LEU A 35 10.95 0.47 -8.08
N CYS A 36 10.69 1.73 -7.75
CA CYS A 36 11.72 2.76 -7.65
C CYS A 36 12.77 2.43 -6.59
N THR A 37 12.43 1.72 -5.52
CA THR A 37 13.42 1.27 -4.51
C THR A 37 14.34 0.16 -5.00
N ALA A 38 14.01 -0.54 -6.09
CA ALA A 38 14.88 -1.55 -6.71
C ALA A 38 16.00 -0.91 -7.57
N VAL A 39 15.79 0.30 -8.10
CA VAL A 39 16.75 1.00 -8.95
C VAL A 39 18.10 1.21 -8.28
N PRO A 40 18.23 1.63 -7.01
CA PRO A 40 19.51 1.73 -6.31
C PRO A 40 20.34 0.44 -6.32
N PHE A 41 19.69 -0.72 -6.17
CA PHE A 41 20.43 -2.00 -6.20
C PHE A 41 21.01 -2.27 -7.58
N TYR A 42 20.27 -2.00 -8.64
CA TYR A 42 20.77 -2.13 -10.00
C TYR A 42 21.89 -1.13 -10.29
N THR A 43 21.78 0.11 -9.82
CA THR A 43 22.82 1.14 -10.04
C THR A 43 24.12 0.80 -9.31
N VAL A 44 24.05 0.27 -8.08
CA VAL A 44 25.23 -0.23 -7.35
C VAL A 44 25.91 -1.35 -8.14
N TYR A 45 25.15 -2.33 -8.64
CA TYR A 45 25.69 -3.38 -9.48
C TYR A 45 26.41 -2.81 -10.72
N ARG A 46 25.83 -1.84 -11.40
CA ARG A 46 26.43 -1.19 -12.58
C ARG A 46 27.71 -0.44 -12.24
N ILE A 47 27.73 0.29 -11.13
CA ILE A 47 28.93 1.02 -10.67
C ILE A 47 30.04 0.03 -10.35
N VAL A 48 29.76 -1.02 -9.57
CA VAL A 48 30.76 -2.05 -9.22
C VAL A 48 31.31 -2.70 -10.49
N ARG A 49 30.48 -3.02 -11.45
CA ARG A 49 30.86 -3.60 -12.73
C ARG A 49 31.78 -2.67 -13.51
N ILE A 50 31.51 -1.37 -13.61
CA ILE A 50 32.34 -0.37 -14.27
C ILE A 50 33.74 -0.34 -13.63
N PHE A 51 33.84 -0.32 -12.30
CA PHE A 51 35.15 -0.34 -11.61
C PHE A 51 35.89 -1.65 -11.78
N LEU A 52 35.21 -2.77 -11.79
CA LEU A 52 35.81 -4.08 -11.98
C LEU A 52 36.39 -4.23 -13.41
N GLU A 53 35.63 -3.86 -14.42
CA GLU A 53 36.07 -3.88 -15.83
C GLU A 53 37.25 -2.94 -16.04
N ALA A 54 37.25 -1.75 -15.45
CA ALA A 54 38.35 -0.82 -15.53
C ALA A 54 39.63 -1.37 -14.85
N SER A 55 39.50 -2.04 -13.71
CA SER A 55 40.62 -2.67 -13.01
C SER A 55 41.21 -3.83 -13.79
N LEU A 56 40.37 -4.64 -14.45
CA LEU A 56 40.84 -5.80 -15.25
C LEU A 56 41.52 -5.38 -16.55
N HIS A 57 41.03 -4.33 -17.18
CA HIS A 57 41.56 -3.85 -18.47
C HIS A 57 42.52 -2.66 -18.35
N GLN A 58 42.93 -2.27 -17.14
CA GLN A 58 43.75 -1.08 -16.86
C GLN A 58 43.22 0.19 -17.57
N ALA A 59 41.93 0.25 -17.79
CA ALA A 59 41.28 1.37 -18.44
C ALA A 59 40.98 2.48 -17.43
N VAL A 60 41.08 3.73 -17.87
CA VAL A 60 40.69 4.88 -17.04
C VAL A 60 39.18 4.93 -16.94
N VAL A 61 38.67 4.92 -15.70
CA VAL A 61 37.21 5.08 -15.45
C VAL A 61 36.82 6.49 -15.86
N ASP A 62 35.85 6.62 -16.74
CA ASP A 62 35.27 7.92 -17.07
C ASP A 62 34.37 8.38 -15.90
N PRO A 63 34.74 9.46 -15.16
CA PRO A 63 33.96 9.95 -14.02
C PRO A 63 32.51 10.33 -14.38
N SER A 64 32.27 10.71 -15.63
CA SER A 64 30.95 11.15 -16.08
C SER A 64 29.91 10.03 -15.99
N GLN A 65 30.31 8.80 -16.29
CA GLN A 65 29.46 7.63 -16.18
C GLN A 65 29.06 7.33 -14.72
N ALA A 66 30.02 7.44 -13.80
CA ALA A 66 29.76 7.24 -12.38
C ALA A 66 28.78 8.30 -11.85
N TRP A 67 28.97 9.57 -12.18
CA TRP A 67 28.07 10.66 -11.79
C TRP A 67 26.66 10.51 -12.35
N PHE A 68 26.53 10.00 -13.58
CA PHE A 68 25.22 9.70 -14.17
C PHE A 68 24.45 8.67 -13.34
N TRP A 69 25.09 7.58 -12.94
CA TRP A 69 24.44 6.53 -12.13
C TRP A 69 24.10 7.01 -10.71
N VAL A 70 24.95 7.85 -10.11
CA VAL A 70 24.66 8.48 -8.81
C VAL A 70 23.44 9.40 -8.93
N GLY A 71 23.37 10.23 -9.96
CA GLY A 71 22.22 11.11 -10.22
C GLY A 71 20.91 10.31 -10.43
N MET A 72 20.99 9.23 -11.20
CA MET A 72 19.87 8.32 -11.44
C MET A 72 19.35 7.69 -10.13
N THR A 73 20.27 7.30 -9.25
CA THR A 73 19.94 6.75 -7.92
C THR A 73 19.20 7.78 -7.07
N LEU A 74 19.72 9.00 -6.97
CA LEU A 74 19.09 10.06 -6.19
C LEU A 74 17.70 10.42 -6.74
N ALA A 75 17.57 10.52 -8.06
CA ALA A 75 16.30 10.80 -8.70
C ALA A 75 15.26 9.68 -8.43
N SER A 76 15.68 8.42 -8.50
CA SER A 76 14.79 7.28 -8.24
C SER A 76 14.32 7.23 -6.78
N ILE A 77 15.21 7.52 -5.83
CA ILE A 77 14.84 7.60 -4.40
C ILE A 77 13.84 8.74 -4.16
N ALA A 78 14.11 9.93 -4.69
CA ALA A 78 13.21 11.06 -4.55
C ALA A 78 11.82 10.78 -5.16
N ALA A 79 11.79 10.23 -6.37
CA ALA A 79 10.54 9.84 -7.03
C ALA A 79 9.80 8.75 -6.23
N GLY A 80 10.51 7.75 -5.71
CA GLY A 80 9.96 6.69 -4.88
C GLY A 80 9.30 7.23 -3.61
N ILE A 81 9.96 8.16 -2.90
CA ILE A 81 9.40 8.80 -1.71
C ILE A 81 8.12 9.58 -2.04
N LEU A 82 8.14 10.40 -3.09
CA LEU A 82 6.98 11.20 -3.49
C LEU A 82 5.79 10.31 -3.87
N LEU A 83 6.02 9.26 -4.65
CA LEU A 83 4.98 8.31 -5.05
C LEU A 83 4.45 7.51 -3.84
N SER A 84 5.31 7.13 -2.90
CA SER A 84 4.93 6.44 -1.67
C SER A 84 4.01 7.29 -0.81
N VAL A 85 4.38 8.56 -0.58
CA VAL A 85 3.57 9.49 0.20
C VAL A 85 2.23 9.74 -0.50
N ALA A 86 2.24 10.02 -1.79
CA ALA A 86 1.00 10.24 -2.56
C ALA A 86 0.07 9.01 -2.53
N GLY A 87 0.62 7.83 -2.76
CA GLY A 87 -0.13 6.57 -2.70
C GLY A 87 -0.72 6.31 -1.32
N SER A 88 0.07 6.52 -0.26
CA SER A 88 -0.36 6.36 1.14
C SER A 88 -1.51 7.31 1.48
N VAL A 89 -1.39 8.59 1.17
CA VAL A 89 -2.44 9.59 1.43
C VAL A 89 -3.76 9.21 0.75
N ILE A 90 -3.71 8.78 -0.52
CA ILE A 90 -4.89 8.35 -1.27
C ILE A 90 -5.51 7.10 -0.63
N CYS A 91 -4.72 6.11 -0.26
CA CYS A 91 -5.21 4.88 0.37
C CYS A 91 -5.84 5.15 1.74
N HIS A 92 -5.22 6.02 2.56
CA HIS A 92 -5.78 6.42 3.86
C HIS A 92 -7.10 7.19 3.72
N ASP A 93 -7.19 8.17 2.80
CA ASP A 93 -8.45 8.90 2.57
C ASP A 93 -9.57 7.94 2.17
N CYS A 94 -9.27 6.98 1.30
CA CYS A 94 -10.24 5.97 0.90
C CYS A 94 -10.62 5.03 2.06
N ALA A 95 -9.66 4.62 2.89
CA ALA A 95 -9.91 3.78 4.06
C ALA A 95 -10.81 4.49 5.07
N PHE A 96 -10.49 5.73 5.43
CA PHE A 96 -11.30 6.52 6.38
C PHE A 96 -12.74 6.71 5.91
N ARG A 97 -12.95 7.03 4.62
CA ARG A 97 -14.30 7.16 4.06
C ARG A 97 -15.08 5.84 4.12
N ALA A 98 -14.43 4.73 3.75
CA ALA A 98 -15.05 3.41 3.81
C ALA A 98 -15.45 3.02 5.24
N LEU A 99 -14.58 3.28 6.21
CA LEU A 99 -14.84 2.98 7.62
C LEU A 99 -15.89 3.90 8.23
N TYR A 100 -15.90 5.17 7.84
CA TYR A 100 -16.96 6.11 8.25
C TYR A 100 -18.33 5.62 7.78
N ASP A 101 -18.46 5.24 6.52
CA ASP A 101 -19.69 4.73 5.95
C ASP A 101 -20.14 3.43 6.65
N LEU A 102 -19.19 2.54 6.95
CA LEU A 102 -19.45 1.33 7.71
C LEU A 102 -19.96 1.64 9.13
N ARG A 103 -19.32 2.56 9.84
CA ARG A 103 -19.74 3.00 11.18
C ARG A 103 -21.17 3.58 11.14
N MET A 104 -21.46 4.44 10.16
CA MET A 104 -22.79 5.04 10.02
C MET A 104 -23.88 4.01 9.71
N ARG A 105 -23.59 2.99 8.91
CA ARG A 105 -24.51 1.88 8.64
C ARG A 105 -24.78 1.05 9.89
N ILE A 106 -23.76 0.74 10.68
CA ILE A 106 -23.92 0.01 11.94
C ILE A 106 -24.77 0.82 12.91
N LEU A 107 -24.47 2.11 13.11
CA LEU A 107 -25.23 3.01 13.98
C LEU A 107 -26.68 3.14 13.52
N GLY A 108 -26.92 3.30 12.22
CA GLY A 108 -28.28 3.37 11.67
C GLY A 108 -29.07 2.06 11.83
N HIS A 109 -28.39 0.91 11.84
CA HIS A 109 -29.03 -0.37 12.15
C HIS A 109 -29.32 -0.49 13.64
N MET A 110 -28.39 -0.11 14.50
CA MET A 110 -28.53 -0.12 15.95
C MET A 110 -29.68 0.78 16.42
N GLY A 111 -29.87 1.95 15.81
CA GLY A 111 -30.97 2.86 16.13
C GLY A 111 -32.39 2.29 15.85
N LYS A 112 -32.44 1.20 15.07
CA LYS A 112 -33.71 0.48 14.79
C LYS A 112 -33.97 -0.72 15.73
N LEU A 113 -32.97 -1.05 16.59
CA LEU A 113 -33.11 -2.16 17.54
C LEU A 113 -33.90 -1.74 18.79
N ASN A 114 -34.59 -2.71 19.38
CA ASN A 114 -35.36 -2.50 20.61
C ASN A 114 -34.41 -2.21 21.79
N LEU A 115 -34.80 -1.33 22.70
CA LEU A 115 -34.03 -1.01 23.92
C LEU A 115 -33.64 -2.26 24.73
N GLY A 116 -34.48 -3.31 24.73
CA GLY A 116 -34.19 -4.58 25.36
C GLY A 116 -32.90 -5.28 24.88
N PHE A 117 -32.43 -4.99 23.66
CA PHE A 117 -31.20 -5.49 23.16
C PHE A 117 -29.97 -4.95 23.93
N PHE A 118 -30.07 -3.71 24.42
CA PHE A 118 -28.96 -3.03 25.11
C PHE A 118 -28.93 -3.34 26.62
N THR A 119 -30.03 -3.81 27.22
CA THR A 119 -30.12 -4.12 28.65
C THR A 119 -29.38 -5.42 29.04
N GLY A 120 -29.08 -6.32 28.06
CA GLY A 120 -28.40 -7.60 28.28
C GLY A 120 -26.84 -7.52 28.26
N GLY A 121 -26.25 -6.34 28.47
CA GLY A 121 -24.76 -6.20 28.47
C GLY A 121 -24.12 -6.22 27.08
N GLN A 122 -24.88 -6.20 26.02
CA GLN A 122 -24.38 -6.28 24.63
C GLN A 122 -23.78 -4.96 24.14
N SER A 123 -24.01 -3.84 24.85
CA SER A 123 -23.45 -2.55 24.50
C SER A 123 -21.92 -2.55 24.46
N GLY A 124 -21.26 -3.23 25.42
CA GLY A 124 -19.80 -3.38 25.45
C GLY A 124 -19.25 -4.22 24.29
N ALA A 125 -19.95 -5.29 23.89
CA ALA A 125 -19.55 -6.10 22.74
C ALA A 125 -19.66 -5.31 21.42
N VAL A 126 -20.71 -4.51 21.28
CA VAL A 126 -20.89 -3.62 20.12
C VAL A 126 -19.82 -2.53 20.09
N GLN A 127 -19.53 -1.90 21.23
CA GLN A 127 -18.49 -0.89 21.35
C GLN A 127 -17.12 -1.48 20.95
N LYS A 128 -16.78 -2.66 21.45
CA LYS A 128 -15.55 -3.37 21.10
C LYS A 128 -15.49 -3.66 19.60
N THR A 129 -16.58 -4.11 18.99
CA THR A 129 -16.64 -4.36 17.55
C THR A 129 -16.44 -3.09 16.74
N MET A 130 -17.03 -1.97 17.18
CA MET A 130 -16.92 -0.68 16.48
C MET A 130 -15.54 -0.02 16.67
N SER A 131 -14.87 -0.23 17.82
CA SER A 131 -13.55 0.32 18.06
C SER A 131 -12.46 -0.59 17.48
N ASP A 132 -12.28 -1.77 18.07
CA ASP A 132 -11.12 -2.62 17.80
C ASP A 132 -11.13 -3.26 16.42
N ASN A 133 -12.31 -3.77 15.98
CA ASN A 133 -12.36 -4.50 14.71
C ASN A 133 -12.35 -3.57 13.50
N ILE A 134 -12.96 -2.39 13.62
CA ILE A 134 -12.96 -1.40 12.54
C ILE A 134 -11.56 -0.78 12.39
N GLU A 135 -10.87 -0.50 13.50
CA GLU A 135 -9.49 0.01 13.48
C GLU A 135 -8.52 -0.99 12.81
N LYS A 136 -8.65 -2.30 13.11
CA LYS A 136 -7.88 -3.34 12.42
C LYS A 136 -8.15 -3.38 10.91
N MET A 137 -9.39 -3.15 10.49
CA MET A 137 -9.73 -3.07 9.07
C MET A 137 -9.06 -1.89 8.38
N GLU A 138 -8.85 -0.77 9.08
CA GLU A 138 -8.12 0.38 8.55
C GLU A 138 -6.70 0.01 8.15
N GLY A 139 -5.95 -0.65 9.06
CA GLY A 139 -4.58 -1.10 8.78
C GLY A 139 -4.51 -2.00 7.54
N ILE A 140 -5.42 -2.98 7.45
CA ILE A 140 -5.47 -3.90 6.30
C ILE A 140 -5.72 -3.15 4.99
N ILE A 141 -6.67 -2.24 4.98
CA ILE A 141 -7.07 -1.50 3.76
C ILE A 141 -6.00 -0.48 3.36
N ALA A 142 -5.45 0.26 4.33
CA ALA A 142 -4.52 1.34 4.06
C ALA A 142 -3.10 0.85 3.72
N HIS A 143 -2.64 -0.22 4.36
CA HIS A 143 -1.26 -0.66 4.29
C HIS A 143 -1.07 -2.06 3.70
N ASP A 144 -1.79 -3.07 4.21
CA ASP A 144 -1.46 -4.46 3.91
C ASP A 144 -1.69 -4.81 2.44
N VAL A 145 -2.76 -4.31 1.84
CA VAL A 145 -3.06 -4.55 0.42
C VAL A 145 -2.01 -3.92 -0.48
N SER A 146 -1.61 -2.68 -0.20
CA SER A 146 -0.59 -1.97 -0.98
C SER A 146 0.78 -2.62 -0.85
N ASN A 147 1.15 -3.03 0.37
CA ASN A 147 2.42 -3.71 0.65
C ASN A 147 2.48 -5.09 0.00
N LEU A 148 1.38 -5.85 0.01
CA LEU A 148 1.32 -7.17 -0.62
C LEU A 148 1.52 -7.08 -2.14
N VAL A 149 0.84 -6.14 -2.79
CA VAL A 149 0.99 -5.91 -4.23
C VAL A 149 2.42 -5.47 -4.56
N GLY A 150 2.99 -4.56 -3.76
CA GLY A 150 4.35 -4.09 -3.94
C GLY A 150 5.40 -5.19 -3.74
N ALA A 151 5.25 -6.02 -2.71
CA ALA A 151 6.13 -7.16 -2.46
C ALA A 151 6.10 -8.18 -3.61
N ALA A 152 4.91 -8.47 -4.15
CA ALA A 152 4.78 -9.36 -5.30
C ALA A 152 5.51 -8.81 -6.54
N LEU A 153 5.36 -7.50 -6.81
CA LEU A 153 6.06 -6.84 -7.92
C LEU A 153 7.58 -6.81 -7.72
N LEU A 154 8.04 -6.61 -6.48
CA LEU A 154 9.48 -6.66 -6.18
C LEU A 154 10.06 -8.05 -6.45
N LEU A 155 9.38 -9.12 -6.04
CA LEU A 155 9.81 -10.50 -6.32
C LEU A 155 9.87 -10.78 -7.81
N VAL A 156 8.87 -10.32 -8.58
CA VAL A 156 8.88 -10.45 -10.05
C VAL A 156 10.04 -9.68 -10.66
N SER A 157 10.31 -8.45 -10.20
CA SER A 157 11.42 -7.64 -10.72
C SER A 157 12.79 -8.27 -10.44
N LEU A 158 12.98 -8.88 -9.28
CA LEU A 158 14.19 -9.61 -8.93
C LEU A 158 14.35 -10.87 -9.79
N ALA A 159 13.27 -11.62 -10.01
CA ALA A 159 13.29 -12.82 -10.87
C ALA A 159 13.63 -12.50 -12.34
N VAL A 160 13.28 -11.32 -12.82
CA VAL A 160 13.60 -10.86 -14.17
C VAL A 160 15.06 -10.36 -14.27
N MET A 161 15.65 -9.89 -13.16
CA MET A 161 17.04 -9.42 -13.12
C MET A 161 18.08 -10.54 -12.96
N LEU A 162 17.67 -11.69 -12.46
CA LEU A 162 18.53 -12.90 -12.32
C LEU A 162 18.61 -13.68 -13.62
#